data_21ab1e0e415e9b069dda407e30d7e8a2
#
_entry.id   21ab1e0e415e9b069dda407e30d7e8a2
#
_cell.length_a   1.000
_cell.length_b   1.000
_cell.length_c   1.000
_cell.angle_alpha   90.00
_cell.angle_beta   90.00
_cell.angle_gamma   90.00
#
_symmetry.space_group_name_H-M   'P 1'
#
loop_
_entity.id
_entity.type
_entity.pdbx_description
1 polymer ?
#
loop_
_entity_poly.entity_id
_entity_poly.type
_entity_poly.pdbx_seq_one_letter_code
_entity_poly.pdbx_strand_id
1 'polypeptide(L)'
;MLKAPKETIIRKVASPKTYYAIAAIWVLGTLVLPMYKLSSYLILIPVAVATYFICKKFVFPDEEVEVEVETPRSYFSKLQQQFIEDGTKSLNNIIELNKKIDNPELNKDVSELVQTSDKILDYVYEHEQAASSLRKLIYYYLPTVEKLLTRYDEIEESSVSNVVESRKKIEDIIKTTSTAFSNQLEQLYDTDTLDINSEVKVLEQIYVKEGLINPEDKQ
;
A
#
# COMPACT_ATOMS: atom_id res chain seq x y z
N MET A 1 19.03 5.80 3.84
CA MET A 1 18.43 4.67 3.09
C MET A 1 18.27 3.50 4.05
N LEU A 2 17.12 3.38 4.69
CA LEU A 2 16.78 2.24 5.55
C LEU A 2 16.26 1.13 4.65
N LYS A 3 17.04 0.05 4.53
CA LYS A 3 16.67 -1.15 3.80
C LYS A 3 15.58 -1.85 4.59
N ALA A 4 14.35 -1.95 4.03
CA ALA A 4 13.25 -2.67 4.65
C ALA A 4 13.67 -4.12 4.98
N PRO A 5 13.30 -4.66 6.15
CA PRO A 5 13.59 -6.05 6.48
C PRO A 5 12.83 -6.97 5.53
N LYS A 6 13.57 -7.75 4.76
CA LYS A 6 13.02 -8.80 3.91
C LYS A 6 12.77 -10.01 4.80
N GLU A 7 11.52 -10.41 4.99
CA GLU A 7 11.21 -11.69 5.60
C GLU A 7 11.32 -12.79 4.54
N THR A 8 12.29 -13.68 4.73
CA THR A 8 12.43 -14.90 3.95
C THR A 8 11.58 -16.01 4.57
N ILE A 9 10.56 -16.46 3.84
CA ILE A 9 9.78 -17.63 4.24
C ILE A 9 10.32 -18.83 3.49
N ILE A 10 10.78 -19.85 4.25
CA ILE A 10 11.22 -21.13 3.71
C ILE A 10 9.99 -21.91 3.26
N ARG A 11 9.80 -22.04 1.95
CA ARG A 11 8.71 -22.85 1.38
C ARG A 11 9.28 -24.16 0.84
N LYS A 12 8.76 -25.29 1.31
CA LYS A 12 9.09 -26.59 0.74
C LYS A 12 8.39 -26.77 -0.60
N VAL A 13 9.19 -26.80 -1.66
CA VAL A 13 8.67 -27.03 -3.01
C VAL A 13 9.04 -28.46 -3.42
N ALA A 14 8.03 -29.23 -3.85
CA ALA A 14 8.26 -30.60 -4.32
C ALA A 14 9.19 -30.61 -5.51
N SER A 15 10.27 -31.37 -5.44
CA SER A 15 11.25 -31.46 -6.53
C SER A 15 10.62 -32.05 -7.80
N PRO A 16 10.65 -31.36 -8.95
CA PRO A 16 10.11 -31.87 -10.21
C PRO A 16 10.80 -33.16 -10.69
N LYS A 17 12.00 -33.45 -10.22
CA LYS A 17 12.78 -34.63 -10.56
C LYS A 17 12.10 -35.95 -10.15
N THR A 18 11.28 -35.91 -9.09
CA THR A 18 10.48 -37.05 -8.65
C THR A 18 9.47 -37.49 -9.71
N TYR A 19 8.85 -36.58 -10.41
CA TYR A 19 7.87 -36.87 -11.48
C TYR A 19 8.55 -37.50 -12.70
N TYR A 20 9.78 -37.06 -13.05
CA TYR A 20 10.53 -37.66 -14.14
C TYR A 20 10.96 -39.11 -13.84
N ALA A 21 11.29 -39.42 -12.58
CA ALA A 21 11.60 -40.79 -12.18
C ALA A 21 10.38 -41.70 -12.32
N ILE A 22 9.20 -41.24 -11.96
CA ILE A 22 7.95 -42.01 -12.13
C ILE A 22 7.65 -42.21 -13.62
N ALA A 23 7.79 -41.18 -14.44
CA ALA A 23 7.58 -41.27 -15.89
C ALA A 23 8.53 -42.32 -16.54
N ALA A 24 9.80 -42.34 -16.11
CA ALA A 24 10.78 -43.32 -16.60
C ALA A 24 10.36 -44.77 -16.27
N ILE A 25 9.82 -45.00 -15.06
CA ILE A 25 9.33 -46.33 -14.65
C ILE A 25 8.15 -46.75 -15.49
N TRP A 26 7.24 -45.83 -15.79
CA TRP A 26 6.09 -46.12 -16.67
C TRP A 26 6.56 -46.47 -18.09
N VAL A 27 7.51 -45.77 -18.66
CA VAL A 27 8.09 -46.05 -19.98
C VAL A 27 8.81 -47.42 -19.98
N LEU A 28 9.61 -47.74 -18.99
CA LEU A 28 10.26 -49.04 -18.87
C LEU A 28 9.26 -50.17 -18.64
N GLY A 29 8.24 -49.91 -17.85
CA GLY A 29 7.14 -50.87 -17.58
C GLY A 29 6.37 -51.21 -18.83
N THR A 30 6.10 -50.24 -19.72
CA THR A 30 5.42 -50.50 -21.01
C THR A 30 6.30 -51.31 -22.00
N LEU A 31 7.61 -51.24 -21.88
CA LEU A 31 8.53 -51.95 -22.72
C LEU A 31 8.68 -53.42 -22.33
N VAL A 32 8.57 -53.75 -21.02
CA VAL A 32 8.83 -55.09 -20.48
C VAL A 32 7.54 -55.88 -20.25
N LEU A 33 6.44 -55.23 -19.91
CA LEU A 33 5.19 -55.88 -19.55
C LEU A 33 4.15 -55.76 -20.66
N PRO A 34 3.42 -56.86 -21.00
CA PRO A 34 2.35 -56.79 -21.97
C PRO A 34 1.16 -56.03 -21.45
N MET A 35 0.99 -54.78 -21.91
CA MET A 35 -0.01 -53.81 -21.43
C MET A 35 -1.47 -54.21 -21.70
N TYR A 36 -1.72 -55.25 -22.51
CA TYR A 36 -3.07 -55.77 -22.80
C TYR A 36 -3.61 -56.64 -21.66
N LYS A 37 -2.79 -57.01 -20.65
CA LYS A 37 -3.23 -57.81 -19.50
C LYS A 37 -3.47 -56.92 -18.25
N LEU A 38 -4.64 -57.07 -17.66
CA LEU A 38 -5.00 -56.32 -16.45
C LEU A 38 -4.04 -56.61 -15.26
N SER A 39 -3.43 -57.80 -15.23
CA SER A 39 -2.44 -58.21 -14.23
C SER A 39 -1.15 -57.32 -14.28
N SER A 40 -0.81 -56.76 -15.44
CA SER A 40 0.36 -55.89 -15.56
C SER A 40 0.20 -54.56 -14.81
N TYR A 41 -0.99 -53.99 -14.80
CA TYR A 41 -1.31 -52.79 -14.03
C TYR A 41 -1.31 -53.04 -12.51
N LEU A 42 -1.72 -54.24 -12.09
CA LEU A 42 -1.73 -54.63 -10.68
C LEU A 42 -0.35 -54.69 -10.06
N ILE A 43 0.68 -54.92 -10.87
CA ILE A 43 2.10 -54.86 -10.47
C ILE A 43 2.69 -53.43 -10.63
N LEU A 44 2.36 -52.78 -11.71
CA LEU A 44 3.00 -51.47 -12.09
C LEU A 44 2.57 -50.35 -11.18
N ILE A 45 1.32 -50.33 -10.72
CA ILE A 45 0.81 -49.26 -9.81
C ILE A 45 1.49 -49.31 -8.44
N PRO A 46 1.57 -50.45 -7.73
CA PRO A 46 2.30 -50.49 -6.45
C PRO A 46 3.78 -50.12 -6.57
N VAL A 47 4.42 -50.55 -7.67
CA VAL A 47 5.84 -50.21 -7.94
C VAL A 47 6.00 -48.69 -8.13
N ALA A 48 5.14 -48.05 -8.90
CA ALA A 48 5.18 -46.59 -9.09
C ALA A 48 4.95 -45.83 -7.77
N VAL A 49 3.99 -46.30 -6.94
CA VAL A 49 3.74 -45.71 -5.61
C VAL A 49 4.93 -45.89 -4.68
N ALA A 50 5.49 -47.09 -4.62
CA ALA A 50 6.69 -47.35 -3.79
C ALA A 50 7.87 -46.48 -4.22
N THR A 51 8.08 -46.33 -5.54
CA THR A 51 9.13 -45.46 -6.08
C THR A 51 8.89 -44.00 -5.75
N TYR A 52 7.66 -43.54 -5.79
CA TYR A 52 7.32 -42.16 -5.37
C TYR A 52 7.77 -41.89 -3.92
N PHE A 53 7.43 -42.79 -2.99
CA PHE A 53 7.84 -42.65 -1.59
C PHE A 53 9.36 -42.74 -1.38
N ILE A 54 10.03 -43.65 -2.10
CA ILE A 54 11.49 -43.80 -2.01
C ILE A 54 12.19 -42.60 -2.59
N CYS A 55 11.78 -42.12 -3.78
CA CYS A 55 12.36 -40.94 -4.42
C CYS A 55 12.16 -39.69 -3.57
N LYS A 56 10.97 -39.48 -3.01
CA LYS A 56 10.68 -38.33 -2.17
C LYS A 56 11.49 -38.32 -0.86
N LYS A 57 11.73 -39.50 -0.26
CA LYS A 57 12.42 -39.61 1.03
C LYS A 57 13.94 -39.68 0.91
N PHE A 58 14.48 -40.36 -0.11
CA PHE A 58 15.89 -40.72 -0.18
C PHE A 58 16.64 -40.10 -1.36
N VAL A 59 16.00 -39.88 -2.52
CA VAL A 59 16.70 -39.51 -3.74
C VAL A 59 16.55 -38.02 -4.05
N PHE A 60 15.34 -37.48 -3.91
CA PHE A 60 15.03 -36.09 -4.22
C PHE A 60 14.18 -35.50 -3.06
N PRO A 61 14.79 -35.18 -1.91
CA PRO A 61 14.07 -34.51 -0.84
C PRO A 61 13.55 -33.16 -1.33
N ASP A 62 12.42 -32.72 -0.76
CA ASP A 62 11.84 -31.42 -1.10
C ASP A 62 12.91 -30.33 -0.93
N GLU A 63 13.13 -29.51 -1.98
CA GLU A 63 14.07 -28.42 -1.93
C GLU A 63 13.47 -27.27 -1.12
N GLU A 64 14.18 -26.79 -0.12
CA GLU A 64 13.82 -25.59 0.62
C GLU A 64 14.22 -24.39 -0.24
N VAL A 65 13.23 -23.74 -0.88
CA VAL A 65 13.44 -22.52 -1.64
C VAL A 65 13.09 -21.35 -0.74
N GLU A 66 14.06 -20.49 -0.51
CA GLU A 66 13.83 -19.20 0.11
C GLU A 66 13.04 -18.32 -0.88
N VAL A 67 11.76 -18.16 -0.62
CA VAL A 67 10.91 -17.25 -1.38
C VAL A 67 10.84 -15.94 -0.59
N GLU A 68 11.38 -14.88 -1.17
CA GLU A 68 11.13 -13.51 -0.67
C GLU A 68 9.63 -13.23 -0.84
N VAL A 69 8.88 -13.31 0.24
CA VAL A 69 7.48 -12.89 0.24
C VAL A 69 7.46 -11.43 0.66
N GLU A 70 6.93 -10.57 -0.21
CA GLU A 70 6.58 -9.22 0.19
C GLU A 70 5.48 -9.33 1.26
N THR A 71 5.85 -9.15 2.52
CA THR A 71 4.88 -9.07 3.60
C THR A 71 3.97 -7.86 3.37
N PRO A 72 2.72 -7.88 3.85
CA PRO A 72 1.85 -6.70 3.80
C PRO A 72 2.57 -5.44 4.30
N ARG A 73 3.40 -5.57 5.32
CA ARG A 73 4.21 -4.48 5.87
C ARG A 73 5.24 -3.92 4.87
N SER A 74 5.93 -4.77 4.08
CA SER A 74 6.87 -4.31 3.06
C SER A 74 6.18 -3.62 1.88
N TYR A 75 4.96 -4.02 1.57
CA TYR A 75 4.13 -3.39 0.55
C TYR A 75 3.65 -2.00 1.00
N PHE A 76 3.14 -1.87 2.23
CA PHE A 76 2.74 -0.58 2.79
C PHE A 76 3.91 0.39 2.91
N SER A 77 5.08 -0.08 3.35
CA SER A 77 6.30 0.72 3.42
C SER A 77 6.73 1.27 2.05
N LYS A 78 6.64 0.48 0.98
CA LYS A 78 6.91 0.95 -0.38
C LYS A 78 5.88 1.96 -0.85
N LEU A 79 4.60 1.70 -0.61
CA LEU A 79 3.51 2.63 -0.94
C LEU A 79 3.67 3.95 -0.20
N GLN A 80 3.97 3.90 1.07
CA GLN A 80 4.21 5.07 1.91
C GLN A 80 5.38 5.91 1.37
N GLN A 81 6.51 5.27 1.11
CA GLN A 81 7.68 5.94 0.57
C GLN A 81 7.39 6.63 -0.77
N GLN A 82 6.75 5.92 -1.68
CA GLN A 82 6.37 6.46 -2.98
C GLN A 82 5.36 7.61 -2.85
N PHE A 83 4.38 7.48 -1.94
CA PHE A 83 3.39 8.50 -1.66
C PHE A 83 4.06 9.80 -1.17
N ILE A 84 5.00 9.71 -0.23
CA ILE A 84 5.72 10.86 0.31
C ILE A 84 6.62 11.49 -0.75
N GLU A 85 7.34 10.69 -1.54
CA GLU A 85 8.22 11.18 -2.61
C GLU A 85 7.44 11.93 -3.69
N ASP A 86 6.36 11.33 -4.20
CA ASP A 86 5.51 11.94 -5.23
C ASP A 86 4.78 13.18 -4.69
N GLY A 87 4.30 13.12 -3.45
CA GLY A 87 3.66 14.25 -2.77
C GLY A 87 4.61 15.44 -2.60
N THR A 88 5.79 15.21 -2.05
CA THR A 88 6.83 16.23 -1.87
C THR A 88 7.22 16.87 -3.20
N LYS A 89 7.35 16.07 -4.25
CA LYS A 89 7.65 16.58 -5.59
C LYS A 89 6.55 17.52 -6.09
N SER A 90 5.28 17.13 -5.99
CA SER A 90 4.15 17.97 -6.40
C SER A 90 4.07 19.25 -5.57
N LEU A 91 4.29 19.18 -4.26
CA LEU A 91 4.31 20.38 -3.40
C LEU A 91 5.41 21.36 -3.79
N ASN A 92 6.61 20.87 -4.08
CA ASN A 92 7.72 21.73 -4.53
C ASN A 92 7.37 22.44 -5.85
N ASN A 93 6.75 21.74 -6.80
CA ASN A 93 6.29 22.36 -8.05
C ASN A 93 5.23 23.45 -7.81
N ILE A 94 4.27 23.17 -6.92
CA ILE A 94 3.22 24.15 -6.54
C ILE A 94 3.84 25.38 -5.87
N ILE A 95 4.81 25.20 -5.00
CA ILE A 95 5.54 26.31 -4.34
C ILE A 95 6.26 27.18 -5.38
N GLU A 96 6.93 26.56 -6.35
CA GLU A 96 7.63 27.31 -7.42
C GLU A 96 6.66 28.04 -8.34
N LEU A 97 5.49 27.50 -8.64
CA LEU A 97 4.44 28.18 -9.39
C LEU A 97 3.84 29.33 -8.59
N ASN A 98 3.58 29.14 -7.30
CA ASN A 98 3.02 30.15 -6.43
C ASN A 98 3.91 31.40 -6.33
N LYS A 99 5.25 31.25 -6.41
CA LYS A 99 6.19 32.38 -6.41
C LYS A 99 6.10 33.25 -7.66
N LYS A 100 5.59 32.73 -8.78
CA LYS A 100 5.47 33.46 -10.06
C LYS A 100 4.18 34.25 -10.14
N ILE A 101 3.15 33.83 -9.45
CA ILE A 101 1.83 34.45 -9.47
C ILE A 101 1.79 35.69 -8.58
N ASP A 102 1.31 36.81 -9.11
CA ASP A 102 1.24 38.09 -8.42
C ASP A 102 -0.13 38.40 -7.80
N ASN A 103 -0.85 37.38 -7.33
CA ASN A 103 -2.14 37.49 -6.66
C ASN A 103 -2.05 37.10 -5.18
N PRO A 104 -2.08 38.09 -4.23
CA PRO A 104 -1.89 37.79 -2.81
C PRO A 104 -2.95 36.89 -2.17
N GLU A 105 -4.22 36.95 -2.65
CA GLU A 105 -5.29 36.08 -2.12
C GLU A 105 -5.07 34.64 -2.57
N LEU A 106 -4.79 34.43 -3.85
CA LEU A 106 -4.48 33.10 -4.36
C LEU A 106 -3.22 32.52 -3.71
N ASN A 107 -2.18 33.33 -3.55
CA ASN A 107 -0.93 32.93 -2.90
C ASN A 107 -1.15 32.49 -1.46
N LYS A 108 -2.07 33.11 -0.73
CA LYS A 108 -2.48 32.69 0.61
C LYS A 108 -3.14 31.32 0.60
N ASP A 109 -4.17 31.14 -0.25
CA ASP A 109 -4.91 29.88 -0.36
C ASP A 109 -4.00 28.72 -0.79
N VAL A 110 -3.07 28.95 -1.71
CA VAL A 110 -2.03 27.97 -2.11
C VAL A 110 -1.08 27.66 -0.96
N SER A 111 -0.67 28.66 -0.19
CA SER A 111 0.22 28.46 0.97
C SER A 111 -0.45 27.62 2.06
N GLU A 112 -1.73 27.85 2.33
CA GLU A 112 -2.52 27.04 3.27
C GLU A 112 -2.64 25.60 2.77
N LEU A 113 -2.92 25.41 1.48
CA LEU A 113 -2.98 24.10 0.86
C LEU A 113 -1.66 23.33 0.97
N VAL A 114 -0.53 24.01 0.71
CA VAL A 114 0.82 23.43 0.84
C VAL A 114 1.10 23.01 2.28
N GLN A 115 0.85 23.90 3.26
CA GLN A 115 1.07 23.58 4.68
C GLN A 115 0.22 22.40 5.15
N THR A 116 -1.05 22.35 4.73
CA THR A 116 -1.96 21.26 5.09
C THR A 116 -1.52 19.94 4.44
N SER A 117 -1.10 20.00 3.18
CA SER A 117 -0.58 18.83 2.46
C SER A 117 0.69 18.28 3.09
N ASP A 118 1.60 19.16 3.54
CA ASP A 118 2.83 18.77 4.24
C ASP A 118 2.51 18.01 5.54
N LYS A 119 1.55 18.52 6.34
CA LYS A 119 1.07 17.82 7.54
C LYS A 119 0.42 16.46 7.22
N ILE A 120 -0.26 16.34 6.08
CA ILE A 120 -0.81 15.05 5.63
C ILE A 120 0.32 14.09 5.26
N LEU A 121 1.40 14.56 4.62
CA LEU A 121 2.58 13.74 4.33
C LEU A 121 3.27 13.28 5.63
N ASP A 122 3.40 14.17 6.62
CA ASP A 122 3.93 13.82 7.95
C ASP A 122 3.07 12.78 8.65
N TYR A 123 1.74 12.92 8.59
CA TYR A 123 0.81 11.94 9.13
C TYR A 123 0.99 10.56 8.47
N VAL A 124 1.12 10.52 7.14
CA VAL A 124 1.37 9.27 6.41
C VAL A 124 2.74 8.68 6.77
N TYR A 125 3.73 9.51 7.07
CA TYR A 125 5.04 9.03 7.53
C TYR A 125 4.94 8.24 8.84
N GLU A 126 4.07 8.67 9.75
CA GLU A 126 3.83 8.00 11.03
C GLU A 126 2.84 6.82 10.90
N HIS A 127 1.88 6.89 9.95
CA HIS A 127 0.78 5.96 9.76
C HIS A 127 0.80 5.34 8.36
N GLU A 128 1.59 4.30 8.15
CA GLU A 128 1.81 3.64 6.84
C GLU A 128 0.50 3.30 6.10
N GLN A 129 -0.53 2.89 6.83
CA GLN A 129 -1.81 2.46 6.26
C GLN A 129 -2.60 3.62 5.62
N ALA A 130 -2.38 4.86 6.09
CA ALA A 130 -3.06 6.04 5.58
C ALA A 130 -2.72 6.35 4.12
N ALA A 131 -1.54 5.96 3.63
CA ALA A 131 -1.12 6.17 2.25
C ALA A 131 -2.13 5.62 1.22
N SER A 132 -2.79 4.50 1.52
CA SER A 132 -3.75 3.88 0.61
C SER A 132 -5.05 4.67 0.48
N SER A 133 -5.56 5.23 1.57
CA SER A 133 -6.81 6.02 1.61
C SER A 133 -6.63 7.41 1.02
N LEU A 134 -5.42 7.97 1.12
CA LEU A 134 -5.09 9.33 0.68
C LEU A 134 -4.55 9.40 -0.76
N ARG A 135 -4.54 8.29 -1.51
CA ARG A 135 -3.99 8.25 -2.88
C ARG A 135 -4.55 9.31 -3.81
N LYS A 136 -5.85 9.63 -3.73
CA LYS A 136 -6.46 10.65 -4.57
C LYS A 136 -5.91 12.05 -4.33
N LEU A 137 -5.50 12.35 -3.09
CA LEU A 137 -4.89 13.62 -2.75
C LEU A 137 -3.62 13.85 -3.57
N ILE A 138 -2.71 12.90 -3.53
CA ILE A 138 -1.38 13.03 -4.14
C ILE A 138 -1.43 12.83 -5.65
N TYR A 139 -2.17 11.82 -6.14
CA TYR A 139 -2.12 11.41 -7.55
C TYR A 139 -3.17 12.09 -8.43
N TYR A 140 -4.13 12.79 -7.85
CA TYR A 140 -5.16 13.48 -8.62
C TYR A 140 -5.28 14.95 -8.27
N TYR A 141 -5.48 15.29 -6.97
CA TYR A 141 -5.74 16.67 -6.60
C TYR A 141 -4.49 17.57 -6.70
N LEU A 142 -3.34 17.19 -6.15
CA LEU A 142 -2.13 18.00 -6.26
C LEU A 142 -1.68 18.23 -7.71
N PRO A 143 -1.60 17.23 -8.60
CA PRO A 143 -1.31 17.46 -10.01
C PRO A 143 -2.34 18.32 -10.73
N THR A 144 -3.61 18.28 -10.29
CA THR A 144 -4.66 19.15 -10.85
C THR A 144 -4.43 20.59 -10.41
N VAL A 145 -4.10 20.83 -9.15
CA VAL A 145 -3.73 22.16 -8.63
C VAL A 145 -2.53 22.72 -9.39
N GLU A 146 -1.47 21.94 -9.55
CA GLU A 146 -0.27 22.32 -10.32
C GLU A 146 -0.64 22.75 -11.74
N LYS A 147 -1.48 21.98 -12.42
CA LYS A 147 -1.97 22.32 -13.76
C LYS A 147 -2.82 23.59 -13.79
N LEU A 148 -3.66 23.82 -12.79
CA LEU A 148 -4.49 25.01 -12.70
C LEU A 148 -3.65 26.26 -12.43
N LEU A 149 -2.65 26.17 -11.55
CA LEU A 149 -1.73 27.27 -11.28
C LEU A 149 -0.88 27.60 -12.51
N THR A 150 -0.39 26.62 -13.24
CA THR A 150 0.31 26.83 -14.52
C THR A 150 -0.57 27.59 -15.51
N ARG A 151 -1.84 27.19 -15.63
CA ARG A 151 -2.77 27.92 -16.51
C ARG A 151 -3.12 29.31 -16.01
N TYR A 152 -3.18 29.51 -14.71
CA TYR A 152 -3.39 30.82 -14.12
C TYR A 152 -2.26 31.78 -14.48
N ASP A 153 -1.00 31.35 -14.29
CA ASP A 153 0.19 32.11 -14.66
C ASP A 153 0.19 32.52 -16.15
N GLU A 154 -0.17 31.60 -17.05
CA GLU A 154 -0.26 31.87 -18.51
C GLU A 154 -1.29 32.94 -18.87
N ILE A 155 -2.35 33.10 -18.07
CA ILE A 155 -3.46 34.03 -18.38
C ILE A 155 -3.54 35.22 -17.42
N GLU A 156 -2.61 35.37 -16.49
CA GLU A 156 -2.67 36.35 -15.40
C GLU A 156 -2.75 37.80 -15.92
N GLU A 157 -1.98 38.13 -16.92
CA GLU A 157 -1.90 39.49 -17.49
C GLU A 157 -3.06 39.80 -18.47
N SER A 158 -3.90 38.83 -18.82
CA SER A 158 -4.94 39.03 -19.81
C SER A 158 -6.13 39.82 -19.26
N SER A 159 -6.56 40.87 -19.98
CA SER A 159 -7.71 41.69 -19.63
C SER A 159 -8.99 41.28 -20.36
N VAL A 160 -8.97 40.20 -21.14
CA VAL A 160 -10.13 39.69 -21.88
C VAL A 160 -11.20 39.14 -20.93
N SER A 161 -12.46 39.57 -21.06
CA SER A 161 -13.52 39.30 -20.09
C SER A 161 -13.72 37.81 -19.75
N ASN A 162 -13.71 36.91 -20.74
CA ASN A 162 -13.85 35.46 -20.51
C ASN A 162 -12.61 34.87 -19.79
N VAL A 163 -11.44 35.47 -19.93
CA VAL A 163 -10.21 35.07 -19.26
C VAL A 163 -10.25 35.51 -17.81
N VAL A 164 -10.74 36.70 -17.51
CA VAL A 164 -10.97 37.18 -16.13
C VAL A 164 -11.93 36.26 -15.38
N GLU A 165 -13.02 35.83 -16.01
CA GLU A 165 -13.94 34.86 -15.42
C GLU A 165 -13.27 33.50 -15.17
N SER A 166 -12.41 33.05 -16.09
CA SER A 166 -11.66 31.80 -15.94
C SER A 166 -10.65 31.85 -14.78
N ARG A 167 -9.95 32.97 -14.61
CA ARG A 167 -9.06 33.18 -13.46
C ARG A 167 -9.82 33.05 -12.14
N LYS A 168 -10.95 33.74 -12.03
CA LYS A 168 -11.78 33.68 -10.83
C LYS A 168 -12.25 32.25 -10.51
N LYS A 169 -12.62 31.46 -11.52
CA LYS A 169 -12.97 30.04 -11.33
C LYS A 169 -11.79 29.21 -10.81
N ILE A 170 -10.57 29.53 -11.26
CA ILE A 170 -9.36 28.86 -10.75
C ILE A 170 -9.13 29.26 -9.28
N GLU A 171 -9.24 30.53 -8.92
CA GLU A 171 -9.12 31.01 -7.54
C GLU A 171 -10.14 30.30 -6.63
N ASP A 172 -11.41 30.26 -7.02
CA ASP A 172 -12.48 29.63 -6.26
C ASP A 172 -12.24 28.12 -6.06
N ILE A 173 -11.74 27.42 -7.07
CA ILE A 173 -11.47 25.97 -6.96
C ILE A 173 -10.22 25.68 -6.11
N ILE A 174 -9.18 26.52 -6.17
CA ILE A 174 -8.00 26.39 -5.31
C ILE A 174 -8.40 26.60 -3.85
N LYS A 175 -9.17 27.63 -3.54
CA LYS A 175 -9.70 27.89 -2.20
C LYS A 175 -10.53 26.74 -1.68
N THR A 176 -11.44 26.21 -2.52
CA THR A 176 -12.25 25.03 -2.17
C THR A 176 -11.38 23.80 -1.90
N THR A 177 -10.34 23.62 -2.71
CA THR A 177 -9.40 22.51 -2.56
C THR A 177 -8.60 22.64 -1.26
N SER A 178 -8.12 23.84 -0.93
CA SER A 178 -7.44 24.11 0.34
C SER A 178 -8.31 23.76 1.54
N THR A 179 -9.58 24.19 1.52
CA THR A 179 -10.56 23.83 2.58
C THR A 179 -10.80 22.31 2.65
N ALA A 180 -10.91 21.63 1.50
CA ALA A 180 -11.11 20.19 1.45
C ALA A 180 -9.92 19.42 2.04
N PHE A 181 -8.70 19.90 1.82
CA PHE A 181 -7.49 19.32 2.42
C PHE A 181 -7.45 19.52 3.94
N SER A 182 -7.84 20.71 4.41
CA SER A 182 -7.94 20.98 5.86
C SER A 182 -8.96 20.05 6.54
N ASN A 183 -10.14 19.88 5.95
CA ASN A 183 -11.14 18.95 6.46
C ASN A 183 -10.65 17.50 6.44
N GLN A 184 -9.89 17.12 5.41
CA GLN A 184 -9.31 15.78 5.35
C GLN A 184 -8.27 15.54 6.44
N LEU A 185 -7.44 16.54 6.74
CA LEU A 185 -6.48 16.48 7.83
C LEU A 185 -7.17 16.36 9.20
N GLU A 186 -8.23 17.14 9.44
CA GLU A 186 -9.04 17.03 10.66
C GLU A 186 -9.62 15.63 10.81
N GLN A 187 -10.18 15.05 9.75
CA GLN A 187 -10.72 13.69 9.78
C GLN A 187 -9.67 12.62 10.14
N LEU A 188 -8.42 12.81 9.72
CA LEU A 188 -7.34 11.90 10.09
C LEU A 188 -7.08 11.92 11.60
N TYR A 189 -7.00 13.11 12.19
CA TYR A 189 -6.81 13.25 13.64
C TYR A 189 -8.04 12.86 14.46
N ASP A 190 -9.24 13.06 13.94
CA ASP A 190 -10.47 12.61 14.60
C ASP A 190 -10.52 11.09 14.70
N THR A 191 -10.07 10.39 13.69
CA THR A 191 -9.99 8.92 13.70
C THR A 191 -9.03 8.44 14.80
N ASP A 192 -7.86 9.04 14.92
CA ASP A 192 -6.90 8.70 15.98
C ASP A 192 -7.47 9.01 17.38
N THR A 193 -8.19 10.14 17.52
CA THR A 193 -8.82 10.52 18.79
C THR A 193 -9.92 9.54 19.20
N LEU A 194 -10.69 9.01 18.24
CA LEU A 194 -11.72 7.99 18.51
C LEU A 194 -11.09 6.67 18.98
N ASP A 195 -9.96 6.27 18.39
CA ASP A 195 -9.24 5.07 18.79
C ASP A 195 -8.69 5.22 20.22
N ILE A 196 -8.04 6.35 20.53
CA ILE A 196 -7.56 6.65 21.89
C ILE A 196 -8.71 6.63 22.92
N ASN A 197 -9.83 7.26 22.62
CA ASN A 197 -10.99 7.27 23.51
C ASN A 197 -11.58 5.87 23.74
N SER A 198 -11.50 5.01 22.73
CA SER A 198 -11.94 3.62 22.83
C SER A 198 -11.00 2.81 23.73
N GLU A 199 -9.68 2.97 23.57
CA GLU A 199 -8.66 2.34 24.41
C GLU A 199 -8.74 2.79 25.87
N VAL A 200 -8.93 4.10 26.10
CA VAL A 200 -9.13 4.65 27.46
C VAL A 200 -10.35 4.04 28.13
N LYS A 201 -11.48 3.92 27.43
CA LYS A 201 -12.69 3.28 27.99
C LYS A 201 -12.46 1.82 28.33
N VAL A 202 -11.74 1.07 27.50
CA VAL A 202 -11.41 -0.33 27.79
C VAL A 202 -10.54 -0.44 29.03
N LEU A 203 -9.51 0.40 29.16
CA LEU A 203 -8.64 0.46 30.34
C LEU A 203 -9.42 0.83 31.61
N GLU A 204 -10.29 1.80 31.53
CA GLU A 204 -11.17 2.19 32.66
C GLU A 204 -12.04 1.02 33.11
N GLN A 205 -12.63 0.28 32.17
CA GLN A 205 -13.45 -0.90 32.51
C GLN A 205 -12.62 -2.00 33.19
N ILE A 206 -11.37 -2.20 32.76
CA ILE A 206 -10.45 -3.15 33.36
C ILE A 206 -10.13 -2.71 34.79
N TYR A 207 -9.79 -1.43 35.01
CA TYR A 207 -9.45 -0.91 36.32
C TYR A 207 -10.64 -1.01 37.34
N VAL A 208 -11.86 -0.74 36.88
CA VAL A 208 -13.07 -0.94 37.69
C VAL A 208 -13.26 -2.43 38.02
N LYS A 209 -13.08 -3.33 37.03
CA LYS A 209 -13.27 -4.77 37.24
C LYS A 209 -12.21 -5.37 38.16
N GLU A 210 -11.01 -4.85 38.15
CA GLU A 210 -9.91 -5.27 39.01
C GLU A 210 -9.93 -4.57 40.39
N GLY A 211 -10.89 -3.64 40.61
CA GLY A 211 -11.04 -2.93 41.87
C GLY A 211 -9.95 -1.88 42.13
N LEU A 212 -9.24 -1.44 41.08
CA LEU A 212 -8.17 -0.44 41.16
C LEU A 212 -8.72 1.00 41.25
N ILE A 213 -9.93 1.24 40.73
CA ILE A 213 -10.63 2.51 40.81
C ILE A 213 -12.11 2.27 41.12
N ASN A 214 -12.72 3.18 41.91
CA ASN A 214 -14.15 3.16 42.17
C ASN A 214 -14.91 3.96 41.10
N PRO A 215 -16.07 3.49 40.62
CA PRO A 215 -16.89 4.22 39.64
C PRO A 215 -17.36 5.61 40.12
N GLU A 216 -17.38 5.85 41.43
CA GLU A 216 -17.86 7.08 42.05
C GLU A 216 -16.80 8.19 42.20
N ASP A 217 -15.52 7.90 41.92
CA ASP A 217 -14.43 8.88 42.02
C ASP A 217 -14.30 9.80 40.78
N LYS A 218 -15.29 9.76 39.88
CA LYS A 218 -15.40 10.65 38.71
C LYS A 218 -16.34 11.83 39.01
N GLN A 219 -15.78 12.90 39.58
CA GLN A 219 -16.38 14.26 39.52
C GLN A 219 -15.44 15.18 38.76
#